data_06c4ef37e2607db53608a892af84f0a0
#
_entry.id   06c4ef37e2607db53608a892af84f0a0
#
_cell.length_a   1.000
_cell.length_b   1.000
_cell.length_c   1.000
_cell.angle_alpha   90.00
_cell.angle_beta   90.00
_cell.angle_gamma   90.00
#
_symmetry.space_group_name_H-M   'P 1'
#
loop_
_entity.id
_entity.type
_entity.pdbx_description
1 polymer ?
#
loop_
_entity_poly.entity_id
_entity_poly.type
_entity_poly.pdbx_seq_one_letter_code
_entity_poly.pdbx_strand_id
1 'polypeptide(L)'
;MPRKIMIIRHAEKPVPGDCKGVRQSGETDEHSLIVRGWQRAGALIRFFMKPEHAAIAVPTHLIGSSFAGNTSRRPHQTLVPLSHAMALTVDESFNKNQEAALAARCLGLDGVVLISWHHECIPALASALAPNTPV
;
A
#
# COMPACT_ATOMS: atom_id res chain seq x y z
N MET A 1 -15.61 -4.83 12.78
CA MET A 1 -14.14 -5.10 12.89
C MET A 1 -13.68 -5.93 11.72
N PRO A 2 -12.55 -5.60 11.11
CA PRO A 2 -12.02 -6.41 10.03
C PRO A 2 -11.56 -7.77 10.55
N ARG A 3 -11.66 -8.77 9.69
CA ARG A 3 -11.17 -10.11 9.98
C ARG A 3 -9.64 -10.15 9.97
N LYS A 4 -9.02 -9.34 9.13
CA LYS A 4 -7.56 -9.25 8.98
C LYS A 4 -7.18 -7.89 8.40
N ILE A 5 -6.08 -7.34 8.92
CA ILE A 5 -5.44 -6.16 8.34
C ILE A 5 -4.00 -6.55 7.99
N MET A 6 -3.63 -6.36 6.73
CA MET A 6 -2.28 -6.60 6.25
C MET A 6 -1.65 -5.27 5.84
N ILE A 7 -0.42 -5.04 6.25
CA ILE A 7 0.30 -3.82 5.93
C ILE A 7 1.55 -4.21 5.15
N ILE A 8 1.72 -3.57 4.00
CA ILE A 8 2.93 -3.74 3.19
C ILE A 8 3.62 -2.39 3.01
N ARG A 9 4.92 -2.44 2.84
CA ARG A 9 5.72 -1.32 2.39
C ARG A 9 5.51 -1.16 0.88
N HIS A 10 5.50 0.08 0.37
CA HIS A 10 5.44 0.32 -1.06
C HIS A 10 6.67 -0.27 -1.77
N ALA A 11 6.54 -0.53 -3.07
CA ALA A 11 7.61 -1.12 -3.88
C ALA A 11 8.75 -0.12 -4.16
N GLU A 12 9.71 -0.52 -4.96
CA GLU A 12 11.02 0.13 -5.08
C GLU A 12 10.94 1.57 -5.59
N LYS A 13 11.63 2.46 -4.88
CA LYS A 13 11.79 3.87 -5.23
C LYS A 13 13.10 4.08 -6.00
N PRO A 14 13.21 5.21 -6.74
CA PRO A 14 14.49 5.60 -7.33
C PRO A 14 15.56 5.81 -6.26
N VAL A 15 16.80 5.46 -6.61
CA VAL A 15 17.99 5.78 -5.83
C VAL A 15 18.94 6.62 -6.68
N PRO A 16 19.76 7.51 -6.08
CA PRO A 16 20.70 8.33 -6.85
C PRO A 16 21.61 7.48 -7.74
N GLY A 17 21.72 7.86 -9.01
CA GLY A 17 22.58 7.17 -9.97
C GLY A 17 21.98 5.91 -10.59
N ASP A 18 20.75 5.57 -10.26
CA ASP A 18 20.05 4.39 -10.76
C ASP A 18 18.88 4.82 -11.66
N CYS A 19 17.99 3.88 -11.99
CA CYS A 19 16.83 4.11 -12.83
C CYS A 19 15.90 5.15 -12.23
N LYS A 20 15.28 5.95 -13.07
CA LYS A 20 14.28 6.94 -12.63
C LYS A 20 12.94 6.26 -12.39
N GLY A 21 12.13 6.85 -11.50
CA GLY A 21 10.74 6.47 -11.34
C GLY A 21 9.94 6.80 -12.60
N VAL A 22 8.90 6.02 -12.85
CA VAL A 22 8.01 6.23 -13.99
C VAL A 22 6.57 6.13 -13.56
N ARG A 23 5.73 7.01 -14.11
CA ARG A 23 4.28 6.91 -13.95
C ARG A 23 3.73 5.78 -14.80
N GLN A 24 2.49 5.40 -14.57
CA GLN A 24 1.79 4.41 -15.38
C GLN A 24 1.77 4.81 -16.87
N SER A 25 1.77 6.10 -17.18
CA SER A 25 1.83 6.63 -18.54
C SER A 25 3.18 6.45 -19.22
N GLY A 26 4.24 6.13 -18.46
CA GLY A 26 5.61 6.07 -18.95
C GLY A 26 6.41 7.36 -18.73
N GLU A 27 5.78 8.43 -18.24
CA GLU A 27 6.49 9.66 -17.91
C GLU A 27 7.41 9.46 -16.71
N THR A 28 8.62 10.04 -16.76
CA THR A 28 9.52 10.01 -15.61
C THR A 28 8.98 10.88 -14.49
N ASP A 29 9.11 10.39 -13.26
CA ASP A 29 8.61 11.08 -12.08
C ASP A 29 9.36 10.58 -10.84
N GLU A 30 10.01 11.49 -10.12
CA GLU A 30 10.81 11.13 -8.94
C GLU A 30 9.98 10.57 -7.78
N HIS A 31 8.67 10.81 -7.78
CA HIS A 31 7.76 10.32 -6.75
C HIS A 31 7.13 8.97 -7.10
N SER A 32 7.49 8.40 -8.24
CA SER A 32 6.92 7.16 -8.74
C SER A 32 7.86 5.97 -8.54
N LEU A 33 7.32 4.76 -8.71
CA LEU A 33 8.09 3.52 -8.69
C LEU A 33 9.05 3.47 -9.89
N ILE A 34 10.20 2.84 -9.69
CA ILE A 34 11.04 2.40 -10.81
C ILE A 34 10.38 1.19 -11.48
N VAL A 35 10.87 0.82 -12.67
CA VAL A 35 10.29 -0.33 -13.41
C VAL A 35 10.26 -1.60 -12.57
N ARG A 36 11.33 -1.90 -11.82
CA ARG A 36 11.33 -3.06 -10.92
C ARG A 36 10.22 -2.98 -9.88
N GLY A 37 9.93 -1.77 -9.38
CA GLY A 37 8.84 -1.56 -8.44
C GLY A 37 7.48 -1.87 -9.06
N TRP A 38 7.27 -1.48 -10.32
CA TRP A 38 6.07 -1.82 -11.06
C TRP A 38 5.94 -3.33 -11.31
N GLN A 39 7.07 -4.00 -11.60
CA GLN A 39 7.08 -5.45 -11.74
C GLN A 39 6.69 -6.15 -10.45
N ARG A 40 7.20 -5.66 -9.31
CA ARG A 40 6.81 -6.18 -7.99
C ARG A 40 5.33 -5.93 -7.71
N ALA A 41 4.83 -4.75 -8.05
CA ALA A 41 3.41 -4.44 -7.90
C ALA A 41 2.54 -5.42 -8.71
N GLY A 42 2.95 -5.76 -9.93
CA GLY A 42 2.28 -6.76 -10.74
C GLY A 42 2.31 -8.15 -10.12
N ALA A 43 3.42 -8.53 -9.48
CA ALA A 43 3.57 -9.83 -8.82
C ALA A 43 2.64 -9.97 -7.60
N LEU A 44 2.21 -8.85 -6.99
CA LEU A 44 1.28 -8.89 -5.87
C LEU A 44 -0.10 -9.42 -6.26
N ILE A 45 -0.45 -9.38 -7.54
CA ILE A 45 -1.73 -9.95 -8.02
C ILE A 45 -1.84 -11.41 -7.61
N ARG A 46 -0.84 -12.22 -7.96
CA ARG A 46 -0.85 -13.65 -7.60
C ARG A 46 -0.71 -13.83 -6.09
N PHE A 47 0.16 -13.06 -5.47
CA PHE A 47 0.45 -13.16 -4.04
C PHE A 47 -0.81 -13.00 -3.18
N PHE A 48 -1.67 -12.04 -3.51
CA PHE A 48 -2.87 -11.75 -2.73
C PHE A 48 -4.14 -12.40 -3.27
N MET A 49 -4.24 -12.68 -4.56
CA MET A 49 -5.43 -13.29 -5.13
C MET A 49 -5.43 -14.83 -5.04
N LYS A 50 -4.24 -15.44 -4.96
CA LYS A 50 -4.07 -16.89 -4.78
C LYS A 50 -3.04 -17.14 -3.68
N PRO A 51 -3.39 -16.81 -2.41
CA PRO A 51 -2.43 -16.93 -1.32
C PRO A 51 -2.00 -18.39 -1.10
N GLU A 52 -0.69 -18.59 -0.99
CA GLU A 52 -0.10 -19.90 -0.67
C GLU A 52 0.31 -20.00 0.79
N HIS A 53 0.24 -18.89 1.53
CA HIS A 53 0.63 -18.81 2.93
C HIS A 53 -0.59 -18.48 3.80
N ALA A 54 -0.73 -19.19 4.93
CA ALA A 54 -1.89 -19.05 5.80
C ALA A 54 -2.06 -17.64 6.38
N ALA A 55 -0.97 -16.88 6.51
CA ALA A 55 -1.01 -15.51 7.02
C ALA A 55 -1.58 -14.51 6.00
N ILE A 56 -1.67 -14.89 4.73
CA ILE A 56 -2.14 -14.01 3.66
C ILE A 56 -3.58 -14.35 3.31
N ALA A 57 -4.41 -13.34 3.15
CA ALA A 57 -5.80 -13.50 2.74
C ALA A 57 -6.12 -12.60 1.56
N VAL A 58 -7.14 -12.96 0.79
CA VAL A 58 -7.58 -12.16 -0.36
C VAL A 58 -8.20 -10.86 0.17
N PRO A 59 -7.68 -9.69 -0.21
CA PRO A 59 -8.22 -8.42 0.28
C PRO A 59 -9.63 -8.14 -0.24
N THR A 60 -10.42 -7.46 0.57
CA THR A 60 -11.70 -6.87 0.17
C THR A 60 -11.63 -5.35 0.13
N HIS A 61 -10.61 -4.76 0.73
CA HIS A 61 -10.35 -3.31 0.74
C HIS A 61 -8.87 -3.05 0.49
N LEU A 62 -8.59 -2.06 -0.36
CA LEU A 62 -7.23 -1.59 -0.66
C LEU A 62 -7.10 -0.14 -0.21
N ILE A 63 -6.07 0.16 0.58
CA ILE A 63 -5.80 1.51 1.08
C ILE A 63 -4.36 1.87 0.78
N GLY A 64 -4.15 3.02 0.14
CA GLY A 64 -2.83 3.57 -0.12
C GLY A 64 -2.76 5.00 0.38
N SER A 65 -1.55 5.47 0.71
CA SER A 65 -1.35 6.86 1.10
C SER A 65 -1.71 7.79 -0.05
N SER A 66 -2.39 8.89 0.25
CA SER A 66 -2.64 9.95 -0.71
C SER A 66 -1.32 10.53 -1.21
N PHE A 67 -1.30 10.96 -2.47
CA PHE A 67 -0.14 11.63 -3.07
C PHE A 67 -0.42 13.11 -3.38
N ALA A 68 -1.42 13.69 -2.74
CA ALA A 68 -1.68 15.13 -2.85
C ALA A 68 -0.53 15.92 -2.23
N GLY A 69 -0.17 17.08 -2.81
CA GLY A 69 0.83 17.97 -2.25
C GLY A 69 2.28 17.49 -2.38
N ASN A 70 2.66 16.93 -3.52
CA ASN A 70 4.04 16.49 -3.82
C ASN A 70 4.56 15.36 -2.93
N THR A 71 3.68 14.52 -2.42
CA THR A 71 4.08 13.33 -1.69
C THR A 71 4.33 12.16 -2.65
N SER A 72 4.91 11.08 -2.13
CA SER A 72 5.19 9.88 -2.91
C SER A 72 3.91 9.25 -3.48
N ARG A 73 3.93 8.92 -4.76
CA ARG A 73 2.85 8.16 -5.42
C ARG A 73 3.01 6.65 -5.22
N ARG A 74 4.14 6.23 -4.68
CA ARG A 74 4.52 4.81 -4.63
C ARG A 74 3.57 3.91 -3.83
N PRO A 75 3.05 4.33 -2.67
CA PRO A 75 2.06 3.51 -1.97
C PRO A 75 0.81 3.22 -2.80
N HIS A 76 0.29 4.22 -3.50
CA HIS A 76 -0.82 4.04 -4.42
C HIS A 76 -0.44 3.14 -5.60
N GLN A 77 0.67 3.45 -6.27
CA GLN A 77 1.11 2.73 -7.46
C GLN A 77 1.36 1.24 -7.17
N THR A 78 1.86 0.91 -5.98
CA THR A 78 2.09 -0.47 -5.56
C THR A 78 0.80 -1.30 -5.62
N LEU A 79 -0.36 -0.68 -5.37
CA LEU A 79 -1.65 -1.34 -5.39
C LEU A 79 -2.39 -1.24 -6.73
N VAL A 80 -1.92 -0.42 -7.68
CA VAL A 80 -2.63 -0.19 -8.95
C VAL A 80 -2.87 -1.48 -9.75
N PRO A 81 -1.87 -2.34 -10.01
CA PRO A 81 -2.13 -3.57 -10.74
C PRO A 81 -3.14 -4.49 -10.02
N LEU A 82 -2.99 -4.64 -8.71
CA LEU A 82 -3.91 -5.45 -7.90
C LEU A 82 -5.34 -4.88 -7.94
N SER A 83 -5.47 -3.58 -7.81
CA SER A 83 -6.74 -2.86 -7.88
C SER A 83 -7.47 -3.16 -9.18
N HIS A 84 -6.77 -3.11 -10.31
CA HIS A 84 -7.35 -3.44 -11.61
C HIS A 84 -7.75 -4.91 -11.69
N ALA A 85 -6.89 -5.82 -11.23
CA ALA A 85 -7.17 -7.26 -11.29
C ALA A 85 -8.37 -7.65 -10.42
N MET A 86 -8.57 -6.97 -9.29
CA MET A 86 -9.65 -7.27 -8.35
C MET A 86 -10.90 -6.41 -8.54
N ALA A 87 -10.84 -5.43 -9.44
CA ALA A 87 -11.90 -4.42 -9.62
C ALA A 87 -12.25 -3.71 -8.30
N LEU A 88 -11.22 -3.43 -7.49
CA LEU A 88 -11.34 -2.66 -6.26
C LEU A 88 -10.69 -1.29 -6.45
N THR A 89 -11.29 -0.25 -5.87
CA THR A 89 -10.71 1.09 -5.85
C THR A 89 -9.73 1.21 -4.68
N VAL A 90 -8.59 1.84 -4.91
CA VAL A 90 -7.66 2.17 -3.82
C VAL A 90 -8.18 3.39 -3.08
N ASP A 91 -8.46 3.23 -1.78
CA ASP A 91 -8.85 4.35 -0.92
C ASP A 91 -7.60 5.18 -0.59
N GLU A 92 -7.62 6.45 -0.96
CA GLU A 92 -6.52 7.40 -0.76
C GLU A 92 -6.94 8.57 0.12
N SER A 93 -7.82 8.32 1.08
CA SER A 93 -8.37 9.37 1.96
C SER A 93 -7.37 9.91 2.98
N PHE A 94 -6.26 9.21 3.22
CA PHE A 94 -5.31 9.56 4.28
C PHE A 94 -3.91 9.76 3.75
N ASN A 95 -3.22 10.77 4.31
CA ASN A 95 -1.84 11.10 4.00
C ASN A 95 -0.88 10.49 5.03
N LYS A 96 0.40 10.51 4.68
CA LYS A 96 1.48 10.28 5.64
C LYS A 96 1.26 11.12 6.90
N ASN A 97 1.53 10.56 8.06
CA ASN A 97 1.33 11.16 9.40
C ASN A 97 -0.13 11.21 9.89
N GLN A 98 -1.06 10.61 9.15
CA GLN A 98 -2.45 10.47 9.58
C GLN A 98 -2.78 9.04 10.00
N GLU A 99 -1.81 8.34 10.56
CA GLU A 99 -1.92 6.91 10.91
C GLU A 99 -3.02 6.64 11.93
N ALA A 100 -3.22 7.53 12.91
CA ALA A 100 -4.28 7.35 13.90
C ALA A 100 -5.68 7.40 13.27
N ALA A 101 -5.90 8.35 12.36
CA ALA A 101 -7.18 8.46 11.65
C ALA A 101 -7.39 7.28 10.70
N LEU A 102 -6.33 6.85 10.01
CA LEU A 102 -6.37 5.68 9.15
C LEU A 102 -6.72 4.42 9.95
N ALA A 103 -6.09 4.23 11.11
CA ALA A 103 -6.36 3.08 11.96
C ALA A 103 -7.82 3.05 12.42
N ALA A 104 -8.36 4.19 12.83
CA ALA A 104 -9.76 4.28 13.23
C ALA A 104 -10.70 3.89 12.09
N ARG A 105 -10.41 4.33 10.86
CA ARG A 105 -11.19 3.96 9.68
C ARG A 105 -11.11 2.45 9.42
N CYS A 106 -9.91 1.87 9.47
CA CYS A 106 -9.71 0.44 9.21
C CYS A 106 -10.46 -0.44 10.21
N LEU A 107 -10.46 -0.06 11.48
CA LEU A 107 -11.13 -0.83 12.51
C LEU A 107 -12.66 -0.82 12.35
N GLY A 108 -13.21 0.14 11.62
CA GLY A 108 -14.63 0.20 11.30
C GLY A 108 -15.02 -0.56 10.02
N LEU A 109 -14.07 -1.09 9.28
CA LEU A 109 -14.35 -1.88 8.07
C LEU A 109 -14.54 -3.35 8.41
N ASP A 110 -15.29 -4.05 7.57
CA ASP A 110 -15.40 -5.51 7.63
C ASP A 110 -14.52 -6.15 6.55
N GLY A 111 -14.24 -7.44 6.70
CA GLY A 111 -13.49 -8.20 5.71
C GLY A 111 -11.99 -8.14 5.91
N VAL A 112 -11.26 -8.03 4.80
CA VAL A 112 -9.79 -8.09 4.78
C VAL A 112 -9.27 -6.78 4.19
N VAL A 113 -8.42 -6.07 4.94
CA VAL A 113 -7.87 -4.78 4.54
C VAL A 113 -6.39 -4.95 4.20
N LEU A 114 -5.98 -4.47 3.04
CA LEU A 114 -4.58 -4.39 2.63
C LEU A 114 -4.19 -2.93 2.54
N ILE A 115 -3.16 -2.54 3.27
CA ILE A 115 -2.65 -1.17 3.32
C ILE A 115 -1.24 -1.14 2.75
N SER A 116 -1.00 -0.28 1.75
CA SER A 116 0.32 0.05 1.24
C SER A 116 0.73 1.41 1.81
N TRP A 117 1.83 1.44 2.57
CA TRP A 117 2.20 2.63 3.34
C TRP A 117 3.69 2.93 3.27
N HIS A 118 4.08 4.08 3.82
CA HIS A 118 5.48 4.51 3.92
C HIS A 118 6.16 3.73 5.04
N HIS A 119 7.32 3.14 4.75
CA HIS A 119 7.99 2.24 5.69
C HIS A 119 8.31 2.88 7.05
N GLU A 120 8.68 4.15 7.06
CA GLU A 120 9.01 4.88 8.29
C GLU A 120 7.80 5.14 9.19
N CYS A 121 6.59 5.04 8.64
CA CYS A 121 5.34 5.29 9.37
C CYS A 121 4.57 4.00 9.71
N ILE A 122 5.02 2.84 9.21
CA ILE A 122 4.36 1.56 9.48
C ILE A 122 4.35 1.23 10.98
N PRO A 123 5.42 1.43 11.76
CA PRO A 123 5.36 1.19 13.20
C PRO A 123 4.28 2.00 13.91
N ALA A 124 4.12 3.28 13.55
CA ALA A 124 3.05 4.12 14.14
C ALA A 124 1.67 3.61 13.75
N LEU A 125 1.48 3.18 12.50
CA LEU A 125 0.22 2.63 12.04
C LEU A 125 -0.11 1.33 12.77
N ALA A 126 0.86 0.43 12.88
CA ALA A 126 0.69 -0.85 13.58
C ALA A 126 0.32 -0.64 15.05
N SER A 127 0.99 0.31 15.72
CA SER A 127 0.67 0.66 17.12
C SER A 127 -0.73 1.24 17.28
N ALA A 128 -1.18 2.03 16.32
CA ALA A 128 -2.54 2.61 16.36
C ALA A 128 -3.62 1.54 16.14
N LEU A 129 -3.31 0.49 15.34
CA LEU A 129 -4.23 -0.62 15.10
C LEU A 129 -4.27 -1.61 16.27
N ALA A 130 -3.14 -1.82 16.95
CA ALA A 130 -2.98 -2.79 18.03
C ALA A 130 -2.10 -2.21 19.14
N PRO A 131 -2.62 -1.25 19.96
CA PRO A 131 -1.79 -0.50 20.91
C PRO A 131 -1.06 -1.36 21.94
N ASN A 132 -1.59 -2.52 22.26
CA ASN A 132 -1.03 -3.42 23.30
C ASN A 132 -0.21 -4.57 22.72
N THR A 133 0.07 -4.54 21.41
CA THR A 133 0.82 -5.59 20.73
C THR A 133 2.22 -5.07 20.40
N PRO A 134 3.29 -5.80 20.75
CA PRO A 134 4.66 -5.43 20.32
C PRO A 134 4.76 -5.40 18.79
N VAL A 135 5.49 -4.42 18.27
CA VAL A 135 5.69 -4.23 16.83
C VAL A 135 7.09 -4.69 16.45
#